data_b22689fba091e07e0ab5813f9420b0ca
#
_entry.id   b22689fba091e07e0ab5813f9420b0ca
#
_cell.length_a   1.000
_cell.length_b   1.000
_cell.length_c   1.000
_cell.angle_alpha   90.00
_cell.angle_beta   90.00
_cell.angle_gamma   90.00
#
_symmetry.space_group_name_H-M   'P 1'
#
loop_
_entity.id
_entity.type
_entity.pdbx_description
1 polymer ?
#
loop_
_entity_poly.entity_id
_entity_poly.type
_entity_poly.pdbx_seq_one_letter_code
_entity_poly.pdbx_strand_id
1 'polypeptide(L)'
;MKSKLQFKWLAGFALVLMSGVAIAADLPRQMVEIYRIAPGQHVNFLKLIAMYDAANVEAGLPPRQLYVHADGASWDFLIIQSDDDWTPAQRTKVAEALKRMGAPTGAKFFLEIRKFMAEHTDTVATGPTTAAQWLKQLE
;
A
#
# COMPACT_ATOMS: atom_id res chain seq x y z
N MET A 1 7.34 68.78 43.79
CA MET A 1 8.30 67.72 43.39
C MET A 1 7.53 66.44 43.26
N LYS A 2 7.34 65.96 42.02
CA LYS A 2 6.59 64.74 41.71
C LYS A 2 7.58 63.69 41.19
N SER A 3 7.85 62.70 42.03
CA SER A 3 8.66 61.54 41.70
C SER A 3 7.87 60.58 40.78
N LYS A 4 8.34 60.32 39.57
CA LYS A 4 7.78 59.32 38.65
C LYS A 4 8.46 57.99 38.90
N LEU A 5 7.70 57.07 39.48
CA LEU A 5 8.07 55.65 39.65
C LEU A 5 7.92 54.95 38.28
N GLN A 6 9.03 54.57 37.66
CA GLN A 6 9.00 53.76 36.45
C GLN A 6 8.88 52.25 36.82
N PHE A 7 7.74 51.65 36.45
CA PHE A 7 7.49 50.23 36.62
C PHE A 7 8.03 49.50 35.39
N LYS A 8 9.15 48.81 35.56
CA LYS A 8 9.73 47.94 34.50
C LYS A 8 9.01 46.62 34.50
N TRP A 9 8.22 46.35 33.45
CA TRP A 9 7.64 45.04 33.16
C TRP A 9 8.72 44.12 32.60
N LEU A 10 9.12 43.13 33.40
CA LEU A 10 9.90 41.99 32.94
C LEU A 10 8.93 40.98 32.33
N ALA A 11 8.83 40.97 31.02
CA ALA A 11 8.13 39.93 30.30
C ALA A 11 8.97 38.65 30.30
N GLY A 12 8.68 37.75 31.23
CA GLY A 12 9.23 36.39 31.21
C GLY A 12 8.64 35.58 30.06
N PHE A 13 9.45 35.34 29.03
CA PHE A 13 9.09 34.47 27.91
C PHE A 13 9.28 33.02 28.38
N ALA A 14 8.18 32.37 28.82
CA ALA A 14 8.17 30.95 29.13
C ALA A 14 8.19 30.16 27.81
N LEU A 15 9.37 29.65 27.46
CA LEU A 15 9.53 28.73 26.33
C LEU A 15 8.96 27.37 26.73
N VAL A 16 7.70 27.12 26.39
CA VAL A 16 7.09 25.78 26.53
C VAL A 16 7.70 24.88 25.46
N LEU A 17 8.68 24.08 25.84
CA LEU A 17 9.17 22.96 25.05
C LEU A 17 8.05 21.91 24.98
N MET A 18 7.22 21.98 23.94
CA MET A 18 6.35 20.85 23.57
C MET A 18 7.25 19.72 23.08
N SER A 19 7.60 18.81 23.97
CA SER A 19 8.15 17.51 23.61
C SER A 19 7.04 16.76 22.87
N GLY A 20 7.04 16.85 21.55
CA GLY A 20 6.18 16.03 20.72
C GLY A 20 6.56 14.58 20.95
N VAL A 21 5.72 13.83 21.64
CA VAL A 21 5.79 12.37 21.65
C VAL A 21 5.56 11.96 20.20
N ALA A 22 6.62 11.60 19.48
CA ALA A 22 6.51 10.95 18.19
C ALA A 22 5.88 9.58 18.46
N ILE A 23 4.56 9.49 18.27
CA ILE A 23 3.88 8.21 18.18
C ILE A 23 4.52 7.55 16.96
N ALA A 24 5.24 6.45 17.16
CA ALA A 24 5.72 5.63 16.06
C ALA A 24 4.47 5.21 15.27
N ALA A 25 4.28 5.81 14.10
CA ALA A 25 3.19 5.43 13.23
C ALA A 25 3.42 3.99 12.81
N ASP A 26 2.43 3.12 13.03
CA ASP A 26 2.47 1.75 12.53
C ASP A 26 2.74 1.80 11.04
N LEU A 27 3.79 1.13 10.61
CA LEU A 27 4.14 1.05 9.20
C LEU A 27 3.03 0.29 8.45
N PRO A 28 2.65 0.73 7.25
CA PRO A 28 1.58 0.09 6.51
C PRO A 28 1.93 -1.35 6.17
N ARG A 29 0.93 -2.21 6.24
CA ARG A 29 1.04 -3.59 5.79
C ARG A 29 0.79 -3.65 4.30
N GLN A 30 1.54 -4.50 3.62
CA GLN A 30 1.47 -4.70 2.18
C GLN A 30 1.33 -6.19 1.88
N MET A 31 0.39 -6.55 1.01
CA MET A 31 0.37 -7.85 0.36
C MET A 31 1.42 -7.84 -0.75
N VAL A 32 2.31 -8.81 -0.72
CA VAL A 32 3.35 -9.01 -1.74
C VAL A 32 3.08 -10.34 -2.44
N GLU A 33 2.79 -10.26 -3.72
CA GLU A 33 2.43 -11.40 -4.57
C GLU A 33 3.56 -11.61 -5.58
N ILE A 34 4.14 -12.81 -5.62
CA ILE A 34 5.25 -13.17 -6.50
C ILE A 34 4.75 -14.23 -7.49
N TYR A 35 4.89 -13.96 -8.78
CA TYR A 35 4.38 -14.80 -9.85
C TYR A 35 5.49 -15.31 -10.75
N ARG A 36 5.46 -16.62 -11.03
CA ARG A 36 6.10 -17.22 -12.19
C ARG A 36 5.03 -17.64 -13.18
N ILE A 37 5.12 -17.13 -14.39
CA ILE A 37 4.08 -17.28 -15.40
C ILE A 37 4.31 -18.53 -16.24
N ALA A 38 3.24 -19.22 -16.60
CA ALA A 38 3.32 -20.34 -17.51
C ALA A 38 3.80 -19.87 -18.90
N PRO A 39 4.61 -20.65 -19.61
CA PRO A 39 5.16 -20.25 -20.91
C PRO A 39 4.07 -19.72 -21.87
N GLY A 40 4.31 -18.54 -22.45
CA GLY A 40 3.40 -17.89 -23.40
C GLY A 40 2.18 -17.20 -22.79
N GLN A 41 1.98 -17.24 -21.47
CA GLN A 41 0.78 -16.68 -20.81
C GLN A 41 0.97 -15.27 -20.24
N HIS A 42 2.13 -14.65 -20.37
CA HIS A 42 2.44 -13.34 -19.78
C HIS A 42 1.42 -12.26 -20.17
N VAL A 43 1.06 -12.17 -21.44
CA VAL A 43 0.10 -11.17 -21.94
C VAL A 43 -1.30 -11.43 -21.38
N ASN A 44 -1.74 -12.68 -21.31
CA ASN A 44 -3.05 -13.04 -20.78
C ASN A 44 -3.14 -12.75 -19.29
N PHE A 45 -2.09 -13.07 -18.53
CA PHE A 45 -1.97 -12.70 -17.11
C PHE A 45 -2.06 -11.18 -16.92
N LEU A 46 -1.26 -10.40 -17.65
CA LEU A 46 -1.26 -8.93 -17.53
C LEU A 46 -2.61 -8.31 -17.90
N LYS A 47 -3.31 -8.84 -18.92
CA LYS A 47 -4.67 -8.40 -19.28
C LYS A 47 -5.65 -8.62 -18.13
N LEU A 48 -5.60 -9.79 -17.49
CA LEU A 48 -6.46 -10.08 -16.35
C LEU A 48 -6.16 -9.14 -15.18
N ILE A 49 -4.87 -8.96 -14.82
CA ILE A 49 -4.45 -8.05 -13.75
C ILE A 49 -4.90 -6.61 -14.05
N ALA A 50 -4.73 -6.12 -15.28
CA ALA A 50 -5.14 -4.77 -15.68
C ALA A 50 -6.65 -4.51 -15.50
N MET A 51 -7.52 -5.52 -15.71
CA MET A 51 -8.96 -5.38 -15.45
C MET A 51 -9.22 -5.16 -13.95
N TYR A 52 -8.53 -5.89 -13.10
CA TYR A 52 -8.65 -5.72 -11.63
C TYR A 52 -8.06 -4.40 -11.17
N ASP A 53 -6.94 -3.95 -11.73
CA ASP A 53 -6.36 -2.64 -11.43
C ASP A 53 -7.32 -1.50 -11.81
N ALA A 54 -7.94 -1.57 -12.98
CA ALA A 54 -8.93 -0.60 -13.42
C ALA A 54 -10.15 -0.56 -12.48
N ALA A 55 -10.65 -1.72 -12.04
CA ALA A 55 -11.76 -1.80 -11.10
C ALA A 55 -11.39 -1.21 -9.72
N ASN A 56 -10.17 -1.45 -9.25
CA ASN A 56 -9.67 -0.89 -7.99
C ASN A 56 -9.57 0.64 -8.06
N VAL A 57 -9.00 1.18 -9.13
CA VAL A 57 -8.91 2.63 -9.35
C VAL A 57 -10.29 3.28 -9.37
N GLU A 58 -11.26 2.65 -10.06
CA GLU A 58 -12.65 3.14 -10.14
C GLU A 58 -13.35 3.14 -8.76
N ALA A 59 -12.98 2.22 -7.88
CA ALA A 59 -13.46 2.17 -6.51
C ALA A 59 -12.74 3.15 -5.55
N GLY A 60 -11.74 3.88 -6.02
CA GLY A 60 -10.93 4.79 -5.21
C GLY A 60 -9.92 4.08 -4.32
N LEU A 61 -9.52 2.85 -4.68
CA LEU A 61 -8.46 2.14 -4.00
C LEU A 61 -7.09 2.62 -4.49
N PRO A 62 -6.04 2.54 -3.64
CA PRO A 62 -4.68 2.82 -4.06
C PRO A 62 -4.27 1.90 -5.23
N PRO A 63 -3.50 2.42 -6.22
CA PRO A 63 -3.00 1.60 -7.30
C PRO A 63 -2.01 0.56 -6.77
N ARG A 64 -2.10 -0.65 -7.30
CA ARG A 64 -1.07 -1.67 -7.03
C ARG A 64 0.22 -1.32 -7.77
N GLN A 65 1.34 -1.75 -7.20
CA GLN A 65 2.65 -1.58 -7.82
C GLN A 65 3.03 -2.89 -8.51
N LEU A 66 3.33 -2.82 -9.80
CA LEU A 66 3.81 -3.96 -10.58
C LEU A 66 5.30 -3.79 -10.85
N TYR A 67 6.09 -4.79 -10.48
CA TYR A 67 7.50 -4.92 -10.84
C TYR A 67 7.65 -6.06 -11.84
N VAL A 68 8.37 -5.79 -12.92
CA VAL A 68 8.69 -6.77 -13.96
C VAL A 68 10.11 -7.24 -13.72
N HIS A 69 10.30 -8.57 -13.72
CA HIS A 69 11.63 -9.14 -13.55
C HIS A 69 12.58 -8.69 -14.67
N ALA A 70 13.77 -8.26 -14.29
CA ALA A 70 14.80 -7.82 -15.23
C ALA A 70 15.98 -8.80 -15.31
N ASP A 71 16.44 -9.30 -14.16
CA ASP A 71 17.59 -10.22 -14.07
C ASP A 71 17.63 -10.89 -12.70
N GLY A 72 18.17 -12.11 -12.60
CA GLY A 72 18.42 -12.84 -11.35
C GLY A 72 17.48 -14.00 -11.10
N ALA A 73 16.71 -13.98 -9.98
CA ALA A 73 15.86 -15.07 -9.52
C ALA A 73 14.69 -15.40 -10.45
N SER A 74 14.16 -16.61 -10.33
CA SER A 74 13.12 -17.15 -11.22
C SER A 74 11.70 -16.69 -10.85
N TRP A 75 11.37 -15.43 -11.11
CA TRP A 75 10.01 -14.93 -11.08
C TRP A 75 9.80 -13.98 -12.26
N ASP A 76 8.56 -13.73 -12.68
CA ASP A 76 8.24 -12.87 -13.81
C ASP A 76 7.68 -11.53 -13.36
N PHE A 77 6.75 -11.58 -12.39
CA PHE A 77 6.10 -10.39 -11.86
C PHE A 77 6.06 -10.42 -10.33
N LEU A 78 6.21 -9.23 -9.72
CA LEU A 78 5.95 -8.99 -8.32
C LEU A 78 4.91 -7.87 -8.23
N ILE A 79 3.85 -8.09 -7.46
CA ILE A 79 2.79 -7.12 -7.24
C ILE A 79 2.77 -6.77 -5.75
N ILE A 80 2.73 -5.48 -5.46
CA ILE A 80 2.57 -4.97 -4.09
C ILE A 80 1.30 -4.15 -4.01
N GLN A 81 0.45 -4.45 -3.02
CA GLN A 81 -0.78 -3.72 -2.75
C GLN A 81 -0.98 -3.53 -1.25
N SER A 82 -1.79 -2.53 -0.85
CA SER A 82 -2.17 -2.36 0.55
C SER A 82 -2.89 -3.61 1.07
N ASP A 83 -2.56 -4.03 2.30
CA ASP A 83 -3.27 -5.10 3.03
C ASP A 83 -4.45 -4.53 3.87
N ASP A 84 -4.84 -3.27 3.61
CA ASP A 84 -5.93 -2.63 4.32
C ASP A 84 -7.30 -3.23 3.95
N ASP A 85 -8.19 -3.26 4.94
CA ASP A 85 -9.57 -3.69 4.72
C ASP A 85 -10.34 -2.71 3.83
N TRP A 86 -10.95 -3.24 2.78
CA TRP A 86 -11.84 -2.45 1.93
C TRP A 86 -13.17 -2.18 2.62
N THR A 87 -13.67 -0.97 2.47
CA THR A 87 -15.02 -0.64 2.92
C THR A 87 -16.08 -1.41 2.12
N PRO A 88 -17.28 -1.62 2.66
CA PRO A 88 -18.38 -2.24 1.90
C PRO A 88 -18.69 -1.52 0.59
N ALA A 89 -18.61 -0.18 0.56
CA ALA A 89 -18.82 0.62 -0.64
C ALA A 89 -17.76 0.37 -1.71
N GLN A 90 -16.49 0.25 -1.33
CA GLN A 90 -15.41 -0.09 -2.24
C GLN A 90 -15.58 -1.51 -2.83
N ARG A 91 -15.93 -2.49 -2.00
CA ARG A 91 -16.20 -3.87 -2.45
C ARG A 91 -17.32 -3.89 -3.50
N THR A 92 -18.41 -3.15 -3.27
CA THR A 92 -19.52 -3.04 -4.21
C THR A 92 -19.07 -2.43 -5.54
N LYS A 93 -18.34 -1.30 -5.50
CA LYS A 93 -17.84 -0.64 -6.72
C LYS A 93 -16.91 -1.53 -7.53
N VAL A 94 -15.95 -2.22 -6.87
CA VAL A 94 -15.07 -3.18 -7.55
C VAL A 94 -15.89 -4.29 -8.22
N ALA A 95 -16.85 -4.88 -7.50
CA ALA A 95 -17.69 -5.95 -8.05
C ALA A 95 -18.49 -5.50 -9.29
N GLU A 96 -19.07 -4.30 -9.25
CA GLU A 96 -19.81 -3.70 -10.37
C GLU A 96 -18.88 -3.41 -11.55
N ALA A 97 -17.70 -2.85 -11.32
CA ALA A 97 -16.71 -2.59 -12.35
C ALA A 97 -16.26 -3.89 -13.05
N LEU A 98 -15.87 -4.90 -12.26
CA LEU A 98 -15.48 -6.21 -12.80
C LEU A 98 -16.60 -6.86 -13.61
N LYS A 99 -17.86 -6.77 -13.14
CA LYS A 99 -19.02 -7.27 -13.86
C LYS A 99 -19.18 -6.56 -15.21
N ARG A 100 -19.07 -5.23 -15.26
CA ARG A 100 -19.15 -4.47 -16.53
C ARG A 100 -18.03 -4.82 -17.50
N MET A 101 -16.85 -5.10 -17.01
CA MET A 101 -15.69 -5.50 -17.81
C MET A 101 -15.74 -6.96 -18.25
N GLY A 102 -16.71 -7.75 -17.75
CA GLY A 102 -16.78 -9.19 -18.03
C GLY A 102 -15.64 -9.98 -17.38
N ALA A 103 -15.01 -9.43 -16.34
CA ALA A 103 -13.92 -10.09 -15.65
C ALA A 103 -14.42 -11.28 -14.82
N PRO A 104 -13.68 -12.39 -14.76
CA PRO A 104 -14.02 -13.50 -13.88
C PRO A 104 -13.90 -13.06 -12.41
N THR A 105 -14.82 -13.51 -11.55
CA THR A 105 -14.83 -13.21 -10.11
C THR A 105 -15.01 -14.47 -9.28
N GLY A 106 -14.63 -14.41 -7.99
CA GLY A 106 -14.76 -15.53 -7.06
C GLY A 106 -14.03 -16.79 -7.56
N ALA A 107 -14.69 -17.95 -7.49
CA ALA A 107 -14.09 -19.23 -7.92
C ALA A 107 -13.66 -19.22 -9.40
N LYS A 108 -14.36 -18.49 -10.27
CA LYS A 108 -13.99 -18.37 -11.68
C LYS A 108 -12.67 -17.63 -11.86
N PHE A 109 -12.40 -16.60 -11.06
CA PHE A 109 -11.11 -15.91 -11.06
C PHE A 109 -9.97 -16.87 -10.74
N PHE A 110 -10.09 -17.66 -9.68
CA PHE A 110 -9.05 -18.62 -9.31
C PHE A 110 -8.80 -19.70 -10.39
N LEU A 111 -9.85 -20.15 -11.07
CA LEU A 111 -9.69 -21.08 -12.18
C LEU A 111 -9.03 -20.43 -13.40
N GLU A 112 -9.32 -19.15 -13.65
CA GLU A 112 -8.76 -18.44 -14.79
C GLU A 112 -7.30 -18.06 -14.57
N ILE A 113 -6.97 -17.46 -13.42
CA ILE A 113 -5.60 -17.01 -13.16
C ILE A 113 -4.61 -18.18 -13.09
N ARG A 114 -5.05 -19.35 -12.58
CA ARG A 114 -4.22 -20.56 -12.53
C ARG A 114 -3.78 -21.08 -13.90
N LYS A 115 -4.51 -20.77 -14.96
CA LYS A 115 -4.09 -21.13 -16.33
C LYS A 115 -2.86 -20.36 -16.78
N PHE A 116 -2.62 -19.21 -16.16
CA PHE A 116 -1.53 -18.31 -16.54
C PHE A 116 -0.30 -18.45 -15.66
N MET A 117 -0.41 -19.08 -14.49
CA MET A 117 0.68 -19.21 -13.51
C MET A 117 1.31 -20.59 -13.53
N ALA A 118 2.65 -20.62 -13.47
CA ALA A 118 3.39 -21.85 -13.12
C ALA A 118 3.58 -21.95 -11.61
N GLU A 119 3.87 -20.82 -10.95
CA GLU A 119 4.04 -20.73 -9.49
C GLU A 119 3.50 -19.39 -8.97
N HIS A 120 3.07 -19.37 -7.72
CA HIS A 120 2.57 -18.19 -7.05
C HIS A 120 2.86 -18.28 -5.55
N THR A 121 3.30 -17.17 -4.97
CA THR A 121 3.53 -17.04 -3.54
C THR A 121 3.00 -15.71 -3.05
N ASP A 122 2.21 -15.73 -1.97
CA ASP A 122 1.71 -14.55 -1.27
C ASP A 122 2.40 -14.44 0.09
N THR A 123 2.74 -13.22 0.46
CA THR A 123 3.22 -12.89 1.80
C THR A 123 2.80 -11.49 2.20
N VAL A 124 2.80 -11.21 3.50
CA VAL A 124 2.55 -9.88 4.02
C VAL A 124 3.87 -9.29 4.49
N ALA A 125 4.17 -8.09 4.05
CA ALA A 125 5.32 -7.32 4.46
C ALA A 125 4.87 -6.03 5.16
N THR A 126 5.75 -5.44 5.97
CA THR A 126 5.54 -4.13 6.61
C THR A 126 6.49 -3.13 5.95
N GLY A 127 5.96 -2.01 5.50
CA GLY A 127 6.74 -0.98 4.82
C GLY A 127 5.97 -0.26 3.72
N PRO A 128 6.69 0.60 2.94
CA PRO A 128 8.16 0.73 2.87
C PRO A 128 8.79 1.37 4.10
N THR A 129 10.01 0.95 4.45
CA THR A 129 10.79 1.47 5.56
C THR A 129 12.29 1.38 5.25
N THR A 130 13.13 1.93 6.13
CA THR A 130 14.58 1.78 6.05
C THR A 130 15.11 0.99 7.25
N ALA A 131 16.30 0.41 7.14
CA ALA A 131 16.93 -0.28 8.26
C ALA A 131 17.05 0.63 9.50
N ALA A 132 17.40 1.91 9.29
CA ALA A 132 17.51 2.88 10.37
C ALA A 132 16.15 3.18 11.05
N GLN A 133 15.06 3.26 10.27
CA GLN A 133 13.71 3.45 10.81
C GLN A 133 13.22 2.21 11.55
N TRP A 134 13.51 1.02 11.01
CA TRP A 134 13.13 -0.24 11.63
C TRP A 134 13.86 -0.46 12.97
N LEU A 135 15.15 -0.15 13.03
CA LEU A 135 15.95 -0.25 14.27
C LEU A 135 15.40 0.62 15.39
N LYS A 136 14.88 1.82 15.08
CA LYS A 136 14.27 2.70 16.09
C LYS A 136 13.00 2.13 16.75
N GLN A 137 12.36 1.13 16.14
CA GLN A 137 11.20 0.47 16.74
C GLN A 137 11.58 -0.63 17.75
N LEU A 138 12.88 -0.98 17.82
CA LEU A 138 13.39 -1.98 18.74
C LEU A 138 13.94 -1.36 20.05
N GLU A 139 14.02 -0.03 20.14
CA GLU A 139 14.44 0.74 21.31
C GLU A 139 13.23 1.06 22.23
#